data_e342e47eaab502197dbab0e2439eb28f
#
_entry.id   e342e47eaab502197dbab0e2439eb28f
#
_cell.length_a   1.000
_cell.length_b   1.000
_cell.length_c   1.000
_cell.angle_alpha   90.00
_cell.angle_beta   90.00
_cell.angle_gamma   90.00
#
_symmetry.space_group_name_H-M   'P 1'
#
loop_
_entity.id
_entity.type
_entity.pdbx_description
1 polymer ?
#
loop_
_entity_poly.entity_id
_entity_poly.type
_entity_poly.pdbx_seq_one_letter_code
_entity_poly.pdbx_strand_id
1 'polypeptide(L)'
;MRIPPISGRTSPFSNICVSALLLAWLLPGCAPEAPQGDTASSPSAATAGDGGAGANASKGDAGANKGDSGAASGAAASVTIDDGTLNGSVVGETRQFLGIPYAKPPLGDLRWKPAQPVAKWTSPRAATAFGKRCAQIASTTLMNAASEDEDCLYLNVWAPAKAASLPVMLWIHGGGNVNGSASEPVPYVNKGLFYDGTSLSTQGVVVVTFNYRLGVFGFFDHAGLAEEGGNQGLLDQVAALEWVKKNIAKFGGDPKNVTIFGESAGSLDVCYHLASARSRGLFHKAISQSGGCTTLLQTKALAQTAADGLATKLECTGSADEVLSCLRDKSVSELLNVASTGYSADLDGVFLTEQPRTLFDSGDIAKVPYIAGSNSDEGTIFVPAEVPDQEAYTAALSATFGADRVAIIEAQYPASNYPDGKPTPFRAALARVVGDSRLVCSTFDSAIRAATAGNPVYAYNFDIAAAVGNLGATHGAELTSVFGTSTMFNDDTKAASLLMQRYWTRFAKTGNPNGGDDLEWPEFSADSNVRVNFALKEATIVTDFRAKECAFWRLGYDRMFPAK
;
A
#
# COMPACT_ATOMS: atom_id res chain seq x y z
N MET A 1 -44.97 51.39 10.90
CA MET A 1 -45.81 51.13 9.73
C MET A 1 -45.25 49.84 9.04
N ARG A 2 -46.04 48.79 9.12
CA ARG A 2 -46.04 47.50 8.38
C ARG A 2 -44.76 46.93 7.76
N ILE A 3 -44.39 45.77 8.27
CA ILE A 3 -43.71 44.66 7.61
C ILE A 3 -44.62 44.07 6.50
N PRO A 4 -44.11 43.46 5.42
CA PRO A 4 -44.20 42.00 5.38
C PRO A 4 -42.98 41.28 4.73
N PRO A 5 -43.04 39.91 4.75
CA PRO A 5 -41.89 39.02 4.66
C PRO A 5 -41.74 38.37 3.28
N ILE A 6 -40.62 37.78 2.94
CA ILE A 6 -40.56 36.69 1.94
C ILE A 6 -39.45 35.69 2.29
N SER A 7 -39.90 34.49 2.34
CA SER A 7 -39.28 33.22 2.40
C SER A 7 -38.31 32.87 1.26
N GLY A 8 -37.32 32.08 1.54
CA GLY A 8 -36.52 31.38 0.54
C GLY A 8 -35.54 30.44 1.20
N ARG A 9 -36.01 29.22 1.48
CA ARG A 9 -35.19 28.09 1.89
C ARG A 9 -34.28 27.65 0.74
N THR A 10 -32.99 27.52 0.96
CA THR A 10 -32.18 26.49 0.31
C THR A 10 -31.22 25.97 1.33
N SER A 11 -31.35 24.69 1.61
CA SER A 11 -30.52 23.87 2.50
C SER A 11 -29.22 23.49 1.77
N PRO A 12 -28.06 23.67 2.38
CA PRO A 12 -26.82 23.09 1.90
C PRO A 12 -26.40 21.92 2.80
N PHE A 13 -27.07 20.78 2.66
CA PHE A 13 -26.60 19.52 3.26
C PHE A 13 -26.61 18.46 2.15
N SER A 14 -25.54 18.35 1.38
CA SER A 14 -25.39 17.25 0.43
C SER A 14 -23.96 16.85 0.06
N ASN A 15 -22.92 17.47 0.63
CA ASN A 15 -21.55 17.17 0.20
C ASN A 15 -20.58 16.74 1.31
N ILE A 16 -21.07 16.42 2.51
CA ILE A 16 -20.18 16.07 3.65
C ILE A 16 -19.92 14.55 3.75
N CYS A 17 -20.70 13.70 3.11
CA CYS A 17 -20.58 12.23 3.29
C CYS A 17 -19.46 11.55 2.49
N VAL A 18 -18.86 12.16 1.47
CA VAL A 18 -17.86 11.47 0.63
C VAL A 18 -16.45 11.49 1.23
N SER A 19 -16.12 12.48 2.06
CA SER A 19 -14.79 12.59 2.68
C SER A 19 -14.64 11.79 3.99
N ALA A 20 -15.74 11.39 4.63
CA ALA A 20 -15.71 10.66 5.90
C ALA A 20 -15.31 9.18 5.75
N LEU A 21 -15.50 8.60 4.58
CA LEU A 21 -15.21 7.16 4.32
C LEU A 21 -13.72 6.83 4.32
N LEU A 22 -12.84 7.78 4.06
CA LEU A 22 -11.38 7.55 4.05
C LEU A 22 -10.72 7.68 5.44
N LEU A 23 -11.38 8.37 6.37
CA LEU A 23 -10.92 8.44 7.77
C LEU A 23 -11.24 7.18 8.58
N ALA A 24 -12.19 6.37 8.15
CA ALA A 24 -12.66 5.18 8.87
C ALA A 24 -11.69 3.99 8.86
N TRP A 25 -10.70 3.97 7.97
CA TRP A 25 -9.78 2.86 7.80
C TRP A 25 -8.73 2.68 8.90
N LEU A 26 -8.63 3.63 9.82
CA LEU A 26 -7.68 3.58 10.94
C LEU A 26 -8.32 3.80 12.32
N LEU A 27 -9.65 3.78 12.41
CA LEU A 27 -10.36 3.86 13.68
C LEU A 27 -11.50 2.82 13.71
N PRO A 28 -11.54 1.91 14.67
CA PRO A 28 -12.74 1.10 14.91
C PRO A 28 -13.77 1.92 15.67
N GLY A 29 -14.96 2.05 15.10
CA GLY A 29 -16.17 2.43 15.82
C GLY A 29 -16.80 3.77 15.47
N CYS A 30 -17.64 3.77 14.44
CA CYS A 30 -18.89 4.53 14.34
C CYS A 30 -19.73 3.87 13.25
N ALA A 31 -20.76 3.15 13.63
CA ALA A 31 -21.80 2.69 12.71
C ALA A 31 -22.84 3.81 12.55
N PRO A 32 -23.25 4.18 11.33
CA PRO A 32 -24.42 5.02 11.15
C PRO A 32 -25.71 4.19 11.21
N GLU A 33 -26.70 4.68 11.95
CA GLU A 33 -28.07 4.17 11.94
C GLU A 33 -28.70 4.30 10.56
N ALA A 34 -29.43 3.24 10.16
CA ALA A 34 -30.14 3.16 8.89
C ALA A 34 -31.44 3.99 8.94
N PRO A 35 -31.83 4.71 7.89
CA PRO A 35 -33.17 5.27 7.77
C PRO A 35 -34.17 4.19 7.35
N GLN A 36 -35.30 4.17 8.04
CA GLN A 36 -36.46 3.31 7.77
C GLN A 36 -37.12 3.68 6.42
N GLY A 37 -37.58 2.65 5.72
CA GLY A 37 -38.13 2.75 4.40
C GLY A 37 -39.55 3.32 4.33
N ASP A 38 -39.88 3.83 3.16
CA ASP A 38 -41.26 3.99 2.70
C ASP A 38 -41.43 3.30 1.36
N THR A 39 -42.50 2.52 1.33
CA THR A 39 -43.00 1.71 0.21
C THR A 39 -43.77 2.55 -0.80
N ALA A 40 -43.52 2.41 -2.11
CA ALA A 40 -44.57 2.47 -3.12
C ALA A 40 -44.12 2.01 -4.52
N SER A 41 -44.71 0.91 -4.92
CA SER A 41 -45.34 0.52 -6.21
C SER A 41 -44.74 0.91 -7.56
N SER A 42 -44.50 -0.16 -8.34
CA SER A 42 -44.37 -0.19 -9.81
C SER A 42 -45.66 0.17 -10.54
N PRO A 43 -45.58 0.49 -11.87
CA PRO A 43 -46.09 -0.47 -12.87
C PRO A 43 -45.25 -0.55 -14.17
N SER A 44 -45.07 -1.74 -14.64
CA SER A 44 -45.51 -2.49 -15.84
C SER A 44 -45.40 -1.87 -17.24
N ALA A 45 -44.56 -2.49 -18.06
CA ALA A 45 -44.69 -3.00 -19.43
C ALA A 45 -45.29 -2.16 -20.59
N ALA A 46 -44.58 -2.23 -21.74
CA ALA A 46 -45.08 -2.62 -23.09
C ALA A 46 -43.98 -2.47 -24.15
N THR A 47 -43.57 -3.54 -24.74
CA THR A 47 -43.77 -4.14 -26.08
C THR A 47 -43.21 -3.41 -27.30
N ALA A 48 -42.26 -4.07 -27.95
CA ALA A 48 -42.07 -4.47 -29.35
C ALA A 48 -42.25 -3.47 -30.51
N GLY A 49 -41.29 -3.53 -31.44
CA GLY A 49 -41.42 -2.99 -32.81
C GLY A 49 -40.21 -3.33 -33.66
N ASP A 50 -40.43 -4.23 -34.53
CA ASP A 50 -39.60 -4.88 -35.56
C ASP A 50 -39.35 -3.98 -36.80
N GLY A 51 -38.31 -4.29 -37.60
CA GLY A 51 -38.17 -3.85 -39.01
C GLY A 51 -36.84 -3.14 -39.30
N GLY A 52 -35.91 -3.65 -40.06
CA GLY A 52 -35.94 -4.18 -41.36
C GLY A 52 -34.71 -3.68 -42.14
N ALA A 53 -34.12 -4.55 -42.88
CA ALA A 53 -32.91 -4.53 -43.69
C ALA A 53 -32.69 -3.33 -44.65
N GLY A 54 -31.40 -3.10 -44.98
CA GLY A 54 -31.01 -2.29 -46.13
C GLY A 54 -29.49 -2.28 -46.36
N ALA A 55 -29.02 -3.22 -47.17
CA ALA A 55 -27.68 -3.24 -47.68
C ALA A 55 -27.45 -2.14 -48.73
N ASN A 56 -26.30 -1.48 -48.70
CA ASN A 56 -25.70 -1.00 -49.95
C ASN A 56 -24.17 -0.92 -49.87
N ALA A 57 -23.53 -1.60 -50.78
CA ALA A 57 -22.11 -1.61 -51.00
C ALA A 57 -21.71 -0.43 -51.91
N SER A 58 -20.63 0.27 -51.60
CA SER A 58 -19.86 1.01 -52.58
C SER A 58 -18.37 0.80 -52.36
N LYS A 59 -17.73 0.29 -53.43
CA LYS A 59 -16.29 0.17 -53.60
C LYS A 59 -15.66 1.55 -53.78
N GLY A 60 -14.50 1.75 -53.19
CA GLY A 60 -13.66 2.91 -53.43
C GLY A 60 -12.22 2.66 -52.99
N ASP A 61 -11.36 2.78 -53.89
CA ASP A 61 -9.99 2.39 -54.10
C ASP A 61 -8.94 2.55 -53.01
N ALA A 62 -7.91 1.76 -53.24
CA ALA A 62 -6.67 1.59 -52.49
C ALA A 62 -5.80 2.88 -52.41
N GLY A 63 -5.34 3.18 -51.21
CA GLY A 63 -4.21 4.05 -50.95
C GLY A 63 -3.36 3.41 -49.83
N ALA A 64 -2.35 2.65 -50.23
CA ALA A 64 -1.40 2.07 -49.31
C ALA A 64 -0.53 3.18 -48.70
N ASN A 65 -0.76 3.52 -47.44
CA ASN A 65 0.21 4.25 -46.64
C ASN A 65 0.77 3.27 -45.60
N LYS A 66 1.96 2.76 -45.85
CA LYS A 66 2.76 1.99 -44.91
C LYS A 66 3.25 2.95 -43.81
N GLY A 67 2.45 3.10 -42.78
CA GLY A 67 2.89 3.63 -41.48
C GLY A 67 3.62 2.51 -40.76
N ASP A 68 4.92 2.64 -40.68
CA ASP A 68 5.84 1.76 -39.95
C ASP A 68 5.54 1.85 -38.45
N SER A 69 4.64 1.00 -37.95
CA SER A 69 4.49 0.74 -36.53
C SER A 69 5.48 -0.38 -36.18
N GLY A 70 6.75 -0.01 -36.08
CA GLY A 70 7.79 -0.84 -35.50
C GLY A 70 7.53 -1.08 -34.02
N ALA A 71 6.63 -2.02 -33.70
CA ALA A 71 6.68 -2.72 -32.45
C ALA A 71 7.99 -3.50 -32.45
N ALA A 72 9.01 -2.98 -31.74
CA ALA A 72 10.23 -3.72 -31.47
C ALA A 72 9.80 -5.04 -30.82
N SER A 73 9.87 -6.14 -31.56
CA SER A 73 9.75 -7.48 -31.05
C SER A 73 10.93 -7.70 -30.10
N GLY A 74 10.73 -7.45 -28.80
CA GLY A 74 11.73 -7.71 -27.79
C GLY A 74 12.19 -9.17 -27.91
N ALA A 75 13.50 -9.41 -27.83
CA ALA A 75 14.03 -10.77 -27.83
C ALA A 75 13.33 -11.57 -26.72
N ALA A 76 12.99 -12.83 -27.01
CA ALA A 76 12.35 -13.71 -26.04
C ALA A 76 13.34 -14.08 -24.92
N ALA A 77 12.92 -13.98 -23.68
CA ALA A 77 13.64 -14.51 -22.53
C ALA A 77 12.94 -15.78 -22.04
N SER A 78 13.68 -16.84 -21.75
CA SER A 78 13.12 -18.09 -21.21
C SER A 78 13.86 -18.50 -19.94
N VAL A 79 13.10 -18.93 -18.93
CA VAL A 79 13.61 -19.45 -17.66
C VAL A 79 12.81 -20.67 -17.25
N THR A 80 13.51 -21.74 -16.84
CA THR A 80 12.86 -22.92 -16.28
C THR A 80 13.04 -22.94 -14.78
N ILE A 81 11.92 -22.90 -14.05
CA ILE A 81 11.81 -23.08 -12.61
C ILE A 81 11.28 -24.48 -12.27
N ASP A 82 11.19 -24.81 -10.99
CA ASP A 82 10.73 -26.13 -10.56
C ASP A 82 9.29 -26.46 -10.99
N ASP A 83 8.47 -25.43 -11.20
CA ASP A 83 7.07 -25.57 -11.56
C ASP A 83 6.84 -25.64 -13.09
N GLY A 84 7.82 -25.22 -13.90
CA GLY A 84 7.79 -25.30 -15.37
C GLY A 84 8.57 -24.17 -16.04
N THR A 85 8.47 -24.09 -17.35
CA THR A 85 9.16 -23.06 -18.16
C THR A 85 8.30 -21.79 -18.29
N LEU A 86 8.95 -20.64 -18.19
CA LEU A 86 8.38 -19.31 -18.35
C LEU A 86 9.03 -18.60 -19.54
N ASN A 87 8.21 -18.02 -20.42
CA ASN A 87 8.64 -17.21 -21.54
C ASN A 87 8.29 -15.74 -21.27
N GLY A 88 9.29 -14.94 -20.94
CA GLY A 88 9.21 -13.51 -20.72
C GLY A 88 9.64 -12.69 -21.94
N SER A 89 9.90 -11.42 -21.74
CA SER A 89 10.37 -10.47 -22.73
C SER A 89 11.71 -9.85 -22.33
N VAL A 90 12.37 -9.20 -23.28
CA VAL A 90 13.55 -8.36 -23.05
C VAL A 90 13.21 -6.94 -23.46
N VAL A 91 13.35 -5.99 -22.54
CA VAL A 91 13.16 -4.56 -22.78
C VAL A 91 14.48 -3.84 -22.46
N GLY A 92 15.14 -3.34 -23.51
CA GLY A 92 16.50 -2.81 -23.36
C GLY A 92 17.47 -3.88 -22.82
N GLU A 93 18.09 -3.61 -21.69
CA GLU A 93 19.02 -4.54 -21.02
C GLU A 93 18.35 -5.36 -19.89
N THR A 94 17.02 -5.31 -19.77
CA THR A 94 16.26 -5.96 -18.71
C THR A 94 15.40 -7.10 -19.26
N ARG A 95 15.53 -8.28 -18.67
CA ARG A 95 14.58 -9.39 -18.85
C ARG A 95 13.40 -9.18 -17.92
N GLN A 96 12.19 -9.30 -18.47
CA GLN A 96 10.94 -9.15 -17.72
C GLN A 96 10.13 -10.42 -17.78
N PHE A 97 9.66 -10.87 -16.63
CA PHE A 97 8.74 -11.99 -16.51
C PHE A 97 7.56 -11.52 -15.65
N LEU A 98 6.40 -11.37 -16.28
CA LEU A 98 5.21 -10.78 -15.68
C LEU A 98 4.10 -11.81 -15.51
N GLY A 99 3.36 -11.78 -14.41
CA GLY A 99 2.23 -12.67 -14.14
C GLY A 99 2.62 -14.12 -13.86
N ILE A 100 3.69 -14.34 -13.12
CA ILE A 100 4.11 -15.66 -12.67
C ILE A 100 3.25 -16.07 -11.47
N PRO A 101 2.50 -17.19 -11.50
CA PRO A 101 1.77 -17.65 -10.32
C PRO A 101 2.77 -18.15 -9.26
N TYR A 102 2.67 -17.65 -8.05
CA TYR A 102 3.48 -18.14 -6.92
C TYR A 102 2.68 -19.03 -5.97
N ALA A 103 1.35 -19.02 -6.10
CA ALA A 103 0.45 -19.87 -5.36
C ALA A 103 -0.74 -20.29 -6.22
N LYS A 104 -1.45 -21.34 -5.79
CA LYS A 104 -2.72 -21.78 -6.37
C LYS A 104 -3.80 -20.71 -6.12
N PRO A 105 -4.70 -20.44 -7.08
CA PRO A 105 -5.80 -19.51 -6.88
C PRO A 105 -6.60 -19.84 -5.62
N PRO A 106 -6.81 -18.89 -4.70
CA PRO A 106 -7.50 -19.10 -3.42
C PRO A 106 -9.03 -19.05 -3.58
N LEU A 107 -9.60 -19.90 -4.43
CA LEU A 107 -11.01 -19.93 -4.79
C LEU A 107 -11.79 -20.96 -3.98
N GLY A 108 -13.09 -20.72 -3.74
CA GLY A 108 -14.00 -21.66 -3.09
C GLY A 108 -13.49 -22.10 -1.71
N ASP A 109 -13.25 -23.38 -1.50
CA ASP A 109 -12.75 -23.93 -0.23
C ASP A 109 -11.37 -23.42 0.17
N LEU A 110 -10.62 -22.82 -0.77
CA LEU A 110 -9.31 -22.19 -0.50
C LEU A 110 -9.42 -20.72 -0.10
N ARG A 111 -10.61 -20.10 -0.23
CA ARG A 111 -10.85 -18.76 0.31
C ARG A 111 -10.56 -18.76 1.80
N TRP A 112 -9.76 -17.80 2.26
CA TRP A 112 -9.26 -17.66 3.65
C TRP A 112 -8.36 -18.79 4.16
N LYS A 113 -7.85 -19.64 3.28
CA LYS A 113 -6.77 -20.59 3.65
C LYS A 113 -5.39 -20.02 3.29
N PRO A 114 -4.32 -20.46 3.96
CA PRO A 114 -2.97 -20.17 3.56
C PRO A 114 -2.71 -20.54 2.10
N ALA A 115 -1.84 -19.78 1.43
CA ALA A 115 -1.47 -20.00 0.05
C ALA A 115 -1.00 -21.44 -0.20
N GLN A 116 -1.52 -22.09 -1.24
CA GLN A 116 -1.19 -23.48 -1.59
C GLN A 116 -0.21 -23.52 -2.78
N PRO A 117 0.66 -24.52 -2.85
CA PRO A 117 1.61 -24.66 -3.96
C PRO A 117 0.93 -24.71 -5.33
N VAL A 118 1.54 -24.07 -6.31
CA VAL A 118 1.10 -24.10 -7.72
C VAL A 118 1.23 -25.51 -8.29
N ALA A 119 0.29 -25.91 -9.15
CA ALA A 119 0.45 -27.12 -9.94
C ALA A 119 1.54 -26.94 -11.01
N LYS A 120 2.40 -27.93 -11.17
CA LYS A 120 3.43 -27.90 -12.22
C LYS A 120 2.79 -27.92 -13.60
N TRP A 121 3.42 -27.20 -14.54
CA TRP A 121 3.00 -27.17 -15.93
C TRP A 121 4.08 -27.74 -16.84
N THR A 122 3.66 -28.43 -17.90
CA THR A 122 4.56 -29.10 -18.87
C THR A 122 4.83 -28.25 -20.12
N SER A 123 3.86 -27.42 -20.52
CA SER A 123 4.03 -26.52 -21.66
C SER A 123 4.57 -25.16 -21.19
N PRO A 124 5.48 -24.52 -21.95
CA PRO A 124 5.96 -23.19 -21.60
C PRO A 124 4.82 -22.18 -21.41
N ARG A 125 4.84 -21.45 -20.31
CA ARG A 125 3.84 -20.43 -19.97
C ARG A 125 4.33 -19.05 -20.40
N ALA A 126 3.48 -18.26 -21.02
CA ALA A 126 3.75 -16.85 -21.29
C ALA A 126 3.81 -16.08 -19.96
N ALA A 127 4.86 -15.30 -19.77
CA ALA A 127 5.08 -14.40 -18.63
C ALA A 127 5.37 -12.99 -19.18
N THR A 128 4.45 -12.46 -19.97
CA THR A 128 4.57 -11.18 -20.70
C THR A 128 3.51 -10.17 -20.33
N ALA A 129 2.59 -10.51 -19.44
CA ALA A 129 1.54 -9.63 -18.95
C ALA A 129 1.36 -9.82 -17.44
N PHE A 130 1.01 -8.76 -16.73
CA PHE A 130 0.69 -8.84 -15.32
C PHE A 130 -0.48 -9.78 -15.05
N GLY A 131 -0.45 -10.45 -13.91
CA GLY A 131 -1.61 -11.15 -13.36
C GLY A 131 -2.72 -10.17 -12.96
N LYS A 132 -3.89 -10.71 -12.68
CA LYS A 132 -5.06 -9.93 -12.25
C LYS A 132 -4.81 -9.30 -10.87
N ARG A 133 -5.44 -8.18 -10.61
CA ARG A 133 -5.48 -7.54 -9.29
C ARG A 133 -6.34 -8.38 -8.35
N CYS A 134 -5.98 -8.42 -7.07
CA CYS A 134 -6.83 -9.05 -6.06
C CYS A 134 -8.14 -8.30 -5.87
N ALA A 135 -9.16 -9.02 -5.41
CA ALA A 135 -10.49 -8.49 -5.14
C ALA A 135 -10.43 -7.25 -4.23
N GLN A 136 -10.98 -6.15 -4.70
CA GLN A 136 -10.96 -4.84 -4.04
C GLN A 136 -12.01 -3.90 -4.63
N ILE A 137 -12.48 -2.94 -3.85
CA ILE A 137 -13.32 -1.83 -4.34
C ILE A 137 -12.44 -0.75 -5.00
N ALA A 138 -13.02 0.04 -5.89
CA ALA A 138 -12.31 1.19 -6.45
C ALA A 138 -12.01 2.22 -5.35
N SER A 139 -10.84 2.84 -5.43
CA SER A 139 -10.46 3.97 -4.58
C SER A 139 -10.24 5.22 -5.41
N THR A 140 -11.02 6.27 -5.14
CA THR A 140 -10.86 7.56 -5.80
C THR A 140 -9.63 8.32 -5.31
N THR A 141 -9.24 8.14 -4.04
CA THR A 141 -8.07 8.80 -3.45
C THR A 141 -6.77 8.18 -3.95
N LEU A 142 -6.71 6.85 -4.01
CA LEU A 142 -5.55 6.13 -4.52
C LEU A 142 -5.64 5.89 -6.03
N MET A 143 -6.77 6.28 -6.65
CA MET A 143 -7.09 6.08 -8.07
C MET A 143 -6.98 4.63 -8.54
N ASN A 144 -7.21 3.68 -7.65
CA ASN A 144 -7.14 2.25 -7.93
C ASN A 144 -8.47 1.76 -8.53
N ALA A 145 -8.37 0.89 -9.52
CA ALA A 145 -9.53 0.24 -10.12
C ALA A 145 -10.08 -0.88 -9.22
N ALA A 146 -11.40 -1.07 -9.24
CA ALA A 146 -12.02 -2.25 -8.63
C ALA A 146 -11.57 -3.55 -9.29
N SER A 147 -11.65 -4.64 -8.56
CA SER A 147 -11.46 -6.00 -9.06
C SER A 147 -12.33 -6.96 -8.26
N GLU A 148 -12.88 -7.97 -8.93
CA GLU A 148 -13.57 -9.10 -8.30
C GLU A 148 -12.79 -10.41 -8.45
N ASP A 149 -11.51 -10.34 -8.83
CA ASP A 149 -10.69 -11.52 -9.05
C ASP A 149 -10.02 -12.01 -7.77
N GLU A 150 -10.32 -13.23 -7.37
CA GLU A 150 -9.59 -13.94 -6.32
C GLU A 150 -8.38 -14.74 -6.88
N ASP A 151 -8.36 -15.06 -8.20
CA ASP A 151 -7.18 -15.62 -8.88
C ASP A 151 -6.16 -14.51 -9.16
N CYS A 152 -5.45 -14.10 -8.12
CA CYS A 152 -4.62 -12.90 -8.14
C CYS A 152 -3.19 -13.09 -7.60
N LEU A 153 -2.84 -14.28 -7.12
CA LEU A 153 -1.56 -14.55 -6.47
C LEU A 153 -0.43 -14.73 -7.49
N TYR A 154 -0.05 -13.61 -8.11
CA TYR A 154 0.96 -13.52 -9.15
C TYR A 154 2.09 -12.57 -8.75
N LEU A 155 3.30 -12.88 -9.20
CA LEU A 155 4.47 -12.01 -9.06
C LEU A 155 5.11 -11.70 -10.42
N ASN A 156 6.01 -10.72 -10.41
CA ASN A 156 6.72 -10.23 -11.56
C ASN A 156 8.21 -10.13 -11.23
N VAL A 157 9.08 -10.36 -12.20
CA VAL A 157 10.53 -10.32 -12.04
C VAL A 157 11.17 -9.47 -13.14
N TRP A 158 11.98 -8.49 -12.74
CA TRP A 158 12.87 -7.74 -13.61
C TRP A 158 14.31 -8.09 -13.25
N ALA A 159 15.08 -8.50 -14.23
CA ALA A 159 16.48 -8.88 -14.03
C ALA A 159 17.36 -8.35 -15.16
N PRO A 160 18.56 -7.82 -14.86
CA PRO A 160 19.52 -7.51 -15.91
C PRO A 160 19.76 -8.69 -16.84
N ALA A 161 19.97 -8.43 -18.13
CA ALA A 161 20.15 -9.49 -19.13
C ALA A 161 21.28 -10.47 -18.76
N LYS A 162 22.34 -9.97 -18.11
CA LYS A 162 23.52 -10.75 -17.65
C LYS A 162 23.54 -10.92 -16.13
N ALA A 163 22.37 -11.02 -15.48
CA ALA A 163 22.29 -11.21 -14.04
C ALA A 163 22.93 -12.52 -13.59
N ALA A 164 23.82 -12.44 -12.60
CA ALA A 164 24.44 -13.59 -11.95
C ALA A 164 24.66 -13.27 -10.47
N SER A 165 23.89 -13.94 -9.61
CA SER A 165 23.95 -13.78 -8.14
C SER A 165 23.79 -12.33 -7.65
N LEU A 166 22.86 -11.56 -8.26
CA LEU A 166 22.59 -10.17 -7.91
C LEU A 166 21.69 -10.08 -6.67
N PRO A 167 21.80 -9.00 -5.87
CA PRO A 167 20.85 -8.73 -4.80
C PRO A 167 19.42 -8.68 -5.34
N VAL A 168 18.47 -9.12 -4.51
CA VAL A 168 17.04 -9.14 -4.83
C VAL A 168 16.34 -8.07 -4.01
N MET A 169 15.49 -7.29 -4.63
CA MET A 169 14.60 -6.32 -3.98
C MET A 169 13.15 -6.75 -4.22
N LEU A 170 12.46 -7.15 -3.15
CA LEU A 170 11.07 -7.59 -3.19
C LEU A 170 10.16 -6.49 -2.67
N TRP A 171 9.31 -5.97 -3.54
CA TRP A 171 8.38 -4.87 -3.27
C TRP A 171 7.06 -5.35 -2.71
N ILE A 172 6.61 -4.74 -1.61
CA ILE A 172 5.29 -4.91 -1.01
C ILE A 172 4.51 -3.61 -1.21
N HIS A 173 3.47 -3.65 -2.04
CA HIS A 173 2.71 -2.45 -2.37
C HIS A 173 1.85 -1.97 -1.20
N GLY A 174 1.55 -0.68 -1.16
CA GLY A 174 0.65 -0.06 -0.21
C GLY A 174 -0.83 -0.15 -0.60
N GLY A 175 -1.64 0.73 -0.02
CA GLY A 175 -3.08 0.81 -0.25
C GLY A 175 -3.92 0.34 0.94
N GLY A 176 -3.41 0.48 2.16
CA GLY A 176 -4.12 0.17 3.41
C GLY A 176 -4.42 -1.31 3.60
N ASN A 177 -3.76 -2.20 2.89
CA ASN A 177 -4.07 -3.65 2.83
C ASN A 177 -5.48 -3.96 2.31
N VAL A 178 -6.11 -3.01 1.62
CA VAL A 178 -7.47 -3.13 1.06
C VAL A 178 -7.54 -2.81 -0.41
N ASN A 179 -6.57 -2.06 -0.91
CA ASN A 179 -6.43 -1.67 -2.30
C ASN A 179 -4.98 -1.86 -2.75
N GLY A 180 -4.76 -1.81 -4.05
CA GLY A 180 -3.43 -1.84 -4.64
C GLY A 180 -3.16 -3.07 -5.48
N SER A 181 -2.04 -3.04 -6.17
CA SER A 181 -1.55 -4.15 -6.97
C SER A 181 -0.10 -3.91 -7.39
N ALA A 182 0.58 -4.97 -7.81
CA ALA A 182 1.90 -4.87 -8.44
C ALA A 182 1.89 -4.17 -9.82
N SER A 183 0.72 -3.94 -10.40
CA SER A 183 0.51 -3.29 -11.71
C SER A 183 -0.16 -1.93 -11.59
N GLU A 184 0.13 -1.19 -10.51
CA GLU A 184 -0.51 0.10 -10.24
C GLU A 184 -0.07 1.17 -11.24
N PRO A 185 -1.00 1.85 -11.93
CA PRO A 185 -0.64 2.91 -12.86
C PRO A 185 -0.19 4.17 -12.12
N VAL A 186 0.74 4.90 -12.72
CA VAL A 186 1.05 6.26 -12.26
C VAL A 186 -0.14 7.16 -12.56
N PRO A 187 -0.71 7.86 -11.58
CA PRO A 187 -1.84 8.76 -11.78
C PRO A 187 -1.56 9.85 -12.82
N TYR A 188 -2.60 10.23 -13.57
CA TYR A 188 -2.56 11.32 -14.57
C TYR A 188 -1.58 11.11 -15.74
N VAL A 189 -1.04 9.91 -15.91
CA VAL A 189 -0.12 9.57 -17.00
C VAL A 189 -0.71 8.45 -17.84
N ASN A 190 -0.85 8.67 -19.14
CA ASN A 190 -1.51 7.72 -20.05
C ASN A 190 -0.78 6.36 -20.19
N LYS A 191 0.48 6.28 -19.76
CA LYS A 191 1.28 5.05 -19.76
C LYS A 191 2.35 5.18 -18.70
N GLY A 192 2.41 4.24 -17.80
CA GLY A 192 3.43 4.15 -16.74
C GLY A 192 2.88 3.39 -15.55
N LEU A 193 3.74 2.65 -14.91
CA LEU A 193 3.45 1.89 -13.69
C LEU A 193 4.32 2.44 -12.57
N PHE A 194 3.75 2.58 -11.38
CA PHE A 194 4.53 3.00 -10.21
C PHE A 194 5.71 2.06 -9.95
N TYR A 195 5.48 0.76 -10.07
CA TYR A 195 6.39 -0.28 -9.61
C TYR A 195 7.07 -1.03 -10.76
N ASP A 196 7.33 -0.34 -11.89
CA ASP A 196 8.15 -0.90 -12.97
C ASP A 196 9.60 -1.06 -12.50
N GLY A 197 10.05 -2.30 -12.38
CA GLY A 197 11.39 -2.62 -11.89
C GLY A 197 12.53 -2.38 -12.88
N THR A 198 12.24 -1.89 -14.09
CA THR A 198 13.23 -1.73 -15.17
C THR A 198 14.38 -0.81 -14.76
N SER A 199 14.07 0.37 -14.22
CA SER A 199 15.10 1.35 -13.83
C SER A 199 15.99 0.83 -12.70
N LEU A 200 15.41 0.28 -11.64
CA LEU A 200 16.18 -0.33 -10.54
C LEU A 200 17.02 -1.51 -11.03
N SER A 201 16.50 -2.34 -11.94
CA SER A 201 17.26 -3.49 -12.45
C SER A 201 18.52 -3.07 -13.18
N THR A 202 18.51 -1.95 -13.91
CA THR A 202 19.72 -1.40 -14.57
C THR A 202 20.79 -0.98 -13.55
N GLN A 203 20.43 -0.77 -12.28
CA GLN A 203 21.38 -0.50 -11.19
C GLN A 203 22.02 -1.77 -10.60
N GLY A 204 21.78 -2.94 -11.22
CA GLY A 204 22.41 -4.21 -10.85
C GLY A 204 21.74 -4.92 -9.67
N VAL A 205 20.42 -4.92 -9.64
CA VAL A 205 19.58 -5.71 -8.73
C VAL A 205 18.52 -6.48 -9.51
N VAL A 206 17.99 -7.55 -8.93
CA VAL A 206 16.77 -8.22 -9.41
C VAL A 206 15.60 -7.64 -8.62
N VAL A 207 14.58 -7.15 -9.31
CA VAL A 207 13.37 -6.60 -8.68
C VAL A 207 12.23 -7.62 -8.80
N VAL A 208 11.51 -7.81 -7.71
CA VAL A 208 10.30 -8.64 -7.65
C VAL A 208 9.16 -7.79 -7.10
N THR A 209 8.02 -7.78 -7.79
CA THR A 209 6.75 -7.23 -7.28
C THR A 209 5.70 -8.32 -7.31
N PHE A 210 4.69 -8.24 -6.46
CA PHE A 210 3.65 -9.28 -6.38
C PHE A 210 2.35 -8.72 -5.83
N ASN A 211 1.25 -9.42 -6.11
CA ASN A 211 -0.05 -9.19 -5.47
C ASN A 211 -0.20 -10.10 -4.26
N TYR A 212 -0.94 -9.66 -3.26
CA TYR A 212 -1.38 -10.42 -2.09
C TYR A 212 -2.84 -10.12 -1.82
N ARG A 213 -3.56 -11.02 -1.13
CA ARG A 213 -4.97 -10.83 -0.82
C ARG A 213 -5.18 -9.63 0.10
N LEU A 214 -6.29 -8.92 -0.13
CA LEU A 214 -6.60 -7.63 0.45
C LEU A 214 -7.94 -7.65 1.19
N GLY A 215 -8.12 -6.70 2.10
CA GLY A 215 -9.38 -6.48 2.82
C GLY A 215 -9.94 -7.77 3.41
N VAL A 216 -11.23 -7.98 3.26
CA VAL A 216 -11.91 -9.17 3.76
C VAL A 216 -11.38 -10.50 3.22
N PHE A 217 -10.71 -10.50 2.06
CA PHE A 217 -10.11 -11.72 1.49
C PHE A 217 -8.73 -12.05 2.06
N GLY A 218 -8.01 -11.03 2.54
CA GLY A 218 -6.64 -11.15 3.05
C GLY A 218 -6.52 -11.05 4.57
N PHE A 219 -7.53 -10.50 5.25
CA PHE A 219 -7.47 -10.16 6.68
C PHE A 219 -8.79 -10.48 7.39
N PHE A 220 -9.24 -11.71 7.24
CA PHE A 220 -10.49 -12.22 7.82
C PHE A 220 -10.18 -13.26 8.87
N ASP A 221 -10.37 -12.93 10.15
CA ASP A 221 -10.27 -13.88 11.26
C ASP A 221 -11.68 -14.31 11.71
N HIS A 222 -11.96 -15.59 11.63
CA HIS A 222 -13.22 -16.20 12.05
C HIS A 222 -12.95 -17.44 12.89
N ALA A 223 -13.82 -17.76 13.84
CA ALA A 223 -13.65 -18.90 14.74
C ALA A 223 -13.43 -20.24 14.00
N GLY A 224 -14.02 -20.41 12.81
CA GLY A 224 -13.79 -21.57 11.93
C GLY A 224 -12.43 -21.60 11.23
N LEU A 225 -11.58 -20.57 11.41
CA LEU A 225 -10.21 -20.47 10.86
C LEU A 225 -9.14 -20.48 11.97
N ALA A 226 -9.42 -21.12 13.10
CA ALA A 226 -8.56 -21.04 14.29
C ALA A 226 -7.10 -21.47 14.05
N GLU A 227 -6.88 -22.43 13.16
CA GLU A 227 -5.53 -22.94 12.84
C GLU A 227 -4.86 -22.18 11.69
N GLU A 228 -5.63 -21.58 10.79
CA GLU A 228 -5.15 -20.82 9.63
C GLU A 228 -4.77 -19.37 9.98
N GLY A 229 -5.37 -18.81 11.03
CA GLY A 229 -5.23 -17.42 11.43
C GLY A 229 -6.03 -16.43 10.58
N GLY A 230 -5.92 -15.15 10.86
CA GLY A 230 -6.61 -14.04 10.21
C GLY A 230 -5.81 -13.29 9.16
N ASN A 231 -4.50 -13.51 9.09
CA ASN A 231 -3.57 -12.71 8.27
C ASN A 231 -3.18 -13.40 6.96
N GLN A 232 -4.16 -13.86 6.17
CA GLN A 232 -3.89 -14.59 4.92
C GLN A 232 -3.10 -13.74 3.91
N GLY A 233 -3.32 -12.41 3.88
CA GLY A 233 -2.54 -11.49 3.04
C GLY A 233 -1.06 -11.47 3.40
N LEU A 234 -0.71 -11.50 4.70
CA LEU A 234 0.67 -11.59 5.16
C LEU A 234 1.27 -12.99 4.89
N LEU A 235 0.47 -14.04 4.99
CA LEU A 235 0.89 -15.40 4.62
C LEU A 235 1.12 -15.55 3.11
N ASP A 236 0.40 -14.81 2.26
CA ASP A 236 0.66 -14.72 0.82
C ASP A 236 2.04 -14.06 0.56
N GLN A 237 2.38 -13.03 1.33
CA GLN A 237 3.71 -12.38 1.26
C GLN A 237 4.83 -13.35 1.68
N VAL A 238 4.60 -14.18 2.71
CA VAL A 238 5.52 -15.27 3.08
C VAL A 238 5.69 -16.25 1.91
N ALA A 239 4.58 -16.66 1.28
CA ALA A 239 4.64 -17.57 0.13
C ALA A 239 5.42 -16.97 -1.06
N ALA A 240 5.29 -15.66 -1.31
CA ALA A 240 6.08 -14.96 -2.32
C ALA A 240 7.58 -14.94 -1.96
N LEU A 241 7.93 -14.72 -0.70
CA LEU A 241 9.32 -14.80 -0.21
C LEU A 241 9.88 -16.22 -0.32
N GLU A 242 9.11 -17.23 0.00
CA GLU A 242 9.49 -18.64 -0.18
C GLU A 242 9.70 -18.98 -1.66
N TRP A 243 8.82 -18.45 -2.54
CA TRP A 243 9.01 -18.57 -3.98
C TRP A 243 10.33 -17.94 -4.44
N VAL A 244 10.66 -16.74 -3.95
CA VAL A 244 11.94 -16.07 -4.23
C VAL A 244 13.12 -16.93 -3.75
N LYS A 245 13.07 -17.41 -2.51
CA LYS A 245 14.12 -18.29 -1.95
C LYS A 245 14.36 -19.53 -2.82
N LYS A 246 13.30 -20.11 -3.39
CA LYS A 246 13.34 -21.33 -4.20
C LYS A 246 13.81 -21.05 -5.64
N ASN A 247 13.36 -19.97 -6.27
CA ASN A 247 13.40 -19.82 -7.72
C ASN A 247 14.30 -18.69 -8.23
N ILE A 248 14.58 -17.64 -7.43
CA ILE A 248 15.14 -16.39 -7.94
C ILE A 248 16.55 -16.54 -8.51
N ALA A 249 17.29 -17.57 -8.11
CA ALA A 249 18.61 -17.89 -8.67
C ALA A 249 18.52 -18.22 -10.18
N LYS A 250 17.40 -18.74 -10.66
CA LYS A 250 17.16 -19.00 -12.10
C LYS A 250 17.05 -17.72 -12.91
N PHE A 251 16.66 -16.62 -12.26
CA PHE A 251 16.59 -15.28 -12.86
C PHE A 251 17.89 -14.49 -12.67
N GLY A 252 18.88 -15.06 -11.96
CA GLY A 252 20.17 -14.44 -11.67
C GLY A 252 20.20 -13.64 -10.38
N GLY A 253 19.20 -13.79 -9.51
CA GLY A 253 19.18 -13.23 -8.16
C GLY A 253 19.86 -14.14 -7.15
N ASP A 254 20.34 -13.56 -6.04
CA ASP A 254 20.88 -14.29 -4.90
C ASP A 254 19.79 -14.49 -3.83
N PRO A 255 19.31 -15.72 -3.60
CA PRO A 255 18.30 -15.99 -2.58
C PRO A 255 18.79 -15.75 -1.14
N LYS A 256 20.10 -15.55 -0.93
CA LYS A 256 20.71 -15.21 0.35
C LYS A 256 20.96 -13.70 0.51
N ASN A 257 20.52 -12.90 -0.45
CA ASN A 257 20.68 -11.46 -0.43
C ASN A 257 19.38 -10.75 -0.86
N VAL A 258 18.32 -10.94 -0.08
CA VAL A 258 16.96 -10.42 -0.34
C VAL A 258 16.69 -9.22 0.56
N THR A 259 16.29 -8.10 -0.03
CA THR A 259 15.78 -6.91 0.66
C THR A 259 14.28 -6.83 0.43
N ILE A 260 13.49 -6.82 1.50
CA ILE A 260 12.06 -6.46 1.42
C ILE A 260 11.93 -4.94 1.52
N PHE A 261 11.06 -4.35 0.72
CA PHE A 261 10.77 -2.92 0.81
C PHE A 261 9.32 -2.64 0.45
N GLY A 262 8.73 -1.65 1.11
CA GLY A 262 7.32 -1.32 0.93
C GLY A 262 7.00 0.07 1.41
N GLU A 263 5.89 0.61 0.92
CA GLU A 263 5.40 1.94 1.27
C GLU A 263 4.01 1.86 1.88
N SER A 264 3.68 2.80 2.81
CA SER A 264 2.35 2.86 3.43
C SER A 264 2.00 1.55 4.15
N ALA A 265 0.89 0.90 3.79
CA ALA A 265 0.56 -0.43 4.31
C ALA A 265 1.64 -1.46 4.00
N GLY A 266 2.29 -1.41 2.83
CA GLY A 266 3.44 -2.27 2.54
C GLY A 266 4.63 -2.02 3.46
N SER A 267 4.81 -0.80 3.96
CA SER A 267 5.78 -0.49 5.01
C SER A 267 5.40 -1.09 6.37
N LEU A 268 4.11 -1.04 6.72
CA LEU A 268 3.59 -1.75 7.90
C LEU A 268 3.84 -3.26 7.78
N ASP A 269 3.61 -3.83 6.60
CA ASP A 269 3.83 -5.25 6.35
C ASP A 269 5.32 -5.62 6.45
N VAL A 270 6.24 -4.76 5.96
CA VAL A 270 7.69 -4.90 6.23
C VAL A 270 7.97 -4.99 7.73
N CYS A 271 7.32 -4.14 8.53
CA CYS A 271 7.43 -4.18 9.99
C CYS A 271 6.90 -5.49 10.59
N TYR A 272 5.77 -5.97 10.09
CA TYR A 272 5.20 -7.24 10.54
C TYR A 272 6.11 -8.42 10.17
N HIS A 273 6.77 -8.39 9.01
CA HIS A 273 7.79 -9.37 8.65
C HIS A 273 9.03 -9.29 9.55
N LEU A 274 9.48 -8.10 9.94
CA LEU A 274 10.57 -7.94 10.92
C LEU A 274 10.20 -8.57 12.27
N ALA A 275 8.95 -8.44 12.71
CA ALA A 275 8.44 -8.96 13.97
C ALA A 275 8.12 -10.46 13.93
N SER A 276 7.67 -10.99 12.77
CA SER A 276 7.17 -12.36 12.67
C SER A 276 8.29 -13.40 12.59
N ALA A 277 8.21 -14.41 13.44
CA ALA A 277 9.10 -15.58 13.37
C ALA A 277 8.94 -16.36 12.04
N ARG A 278 7.76 -16.28 11.38
CA ARG A 278 7.48 -16.96 10.11
C ARG A 278 8.29 -16.42 8.93
N SER A 279 8.77 -15.20 9.03
CA SER A 279 9.51 -14.53 7.96
C SER A 279 11.02 -14.57 8.17
N ARG A 280 11.50 -15.01 9.33
CA ARG A 280 12.92 -15.04 9.65
C ARG A 280 13.70 -15.94 8.70
N GLY A 281 14.79 -15.40 8.12
CA GLY A 281 15.63 -16.11 7.15
C GLY A 281 15.06 -16.22 5.74
N LEU A 282 13.96 -15.50 5.44
CA LEU A 282 13.45 -15.31 4.09
C LEU A 282 13.94 -14.01 3.46
N PHE A 283 14.35 -13.03 4.27
CA PHE A 283 14.95 -11.78 3.85
C PHE A 283 16.16 -11.43 4.71
N HIS A 284 17.00 -10.49 4.25
CA HIS A 284 18.30 -10.17 4.82
C HIS A 284 18.48 -8.68 5.08
N LYS A 285 17.56 -7.84 4.56
CA LYS A 285 17.50 -6.38 4.75
C LYS A 285 16.06 -5.92 4.60
N ALA A 286 15.75 -4.76 5.16
CA ALA A 286 14.40 -4.20 5.11
C ALA A 286 14.42 -2.69 4.86
N ILE A 287 13.43 -2.18 4.12
CA ILE A 287 13.21 -0.74 3.91
C ILE A 287 11.73 -0.44 4.15
N SER A 288 11.43 0.40 5.13
CA SER A 288 10.09 0.89 5.43
C SER A 288 9.94 2.33 4.96
N GLN A 289 8.99 2.57 4.05
CA GLN A 289 8.68 3.89 3.50
C GLN A 289 7.30 4.33 3.99
N SER A 290 7.24 5.36 4.83
CA SER A 290 5.98 5.98 5.29
C SER A 290 5.03 5.02 6.01
N GLY A 291 5.55 4.23 6.96
CA GLY A 291 4.76 3.33 7.80
C GLY A 291 5.61 2.70 8.90
N GLY A 292 5.12 2.70 10.12
CA GLY A 292 5.90 2.31 11.29
C GLY A 292 5.36 1.09 12.02
N CYS A 293 6.26 0.38 12.68
CA CYS A 293 6.04 -0.87 13.39
C CYS A 293 5.33 -0.71 14.75
N THR A 294 5.02 0.50 15.16
CA THR A 294 4.53 0.79 16.51
C THR A 294 3.03 1.05 16.58
N THR A 295 2.34 0.97 15.43
CA THR A 295 0.89 0.99 15.36
C THR A 295 0.33 -0.26 16.04
N LEU A 296 -0.61 -0.07 16.97
CA LEU A 296 -1.24 -1.20 17.66
C LEU A 296 -2.19 -1.94 16.71
N LEU A 297 -2.03 -3.24 16.68
CA LEU A 297 -2.91 -4.15 15.97
C LEU A 297 -4.15 -4.45 16.80
N GLN A 298 -5.26 -4.69 16.11
CA GLN A 298 -6.46 -5.23 16.74
C GLN A 298 -6.20 -6.62 17.33
N THR A 299 -6.94 -6.95 18.36
CA THR A 299 -6.91 -8.28 18.94
C THR A 299 -7.69 -9.27 18.07
N LYS A 300 -7.35 -10.56 18.16
CA LYS A 300 -8.12 -11.65 17.53
C LYS A 300 -9.62 -11.56 17.82
N ALA A 301 -9.98 -11.26 19.07
CA ALA A 301 -11.38 -11.12 19.47
C ALA A 301 -12.13 -10.01 18.73
N LEU A 302 -11.47 -8.88 18.48
CA LEU A 302 -12.05 -7.77 17.70
C LEU A 302 -12.19 -8.14 16.23
N ALA A 303 -11.17 -8.79 15.64
CA ALA A 303 -11.23 -9.28 14.28
C ALA A 303 -12.37 -10.27 14.07
N GLN A 304 -12.55 -11.20 15.03
CA GLN A 304 -13.67 -12.16 15.01
C GLN A 304 -15.03 -11.48 15.18
N THR A 305 -15.13 -10.45 16.01
CA THR A 305 -16.36 -9.64 16.11
C THR A 305 -16.74 -9.00 14.77
N ALA A 306 -15.75 -8.52 14.00
CA ALA A 306 -15.99 -7.97 12.66
C ALA A 306 -16.45 -9.07 11.68
N ALA A 307 -15.90 -10.28 11.77
CA ALA A 307 -16.30 -11.44 10.98
C ALA A 307 -17.73 -11.88 11.30
N ASP A 308 -18.11 -11.93 12.57
CA ASP A 308 -19.48 -12.25 13.02
C ASP A 308 -20.48 -11.18 12.52
N GLY A 309 -20.07 -9.92 12.52
CA GLY A 309 -20.85 -8.81 11.95
C GLY A 309 -21.08 -8.97 10.45
N LEU A 310 -20.09 -9.45 9.69
CA LEU A 310 -20.23 -9.78 8.27
C LEU A 310 -21.19 -10.95 8.07
N ALA A 311 -21.02 -12.03 8.84
CA ALA A 311 -21.89 -13.19 8.78
C ALA A 311 -23.37 -12.82 9.04
N THR A 312 -23.62 -12.00 10.05
CA THR A 312 -24.96 -11.49 10.38
C THR A 312 -25.57 -10.70 9.21
N LYS A 313 -24.82 -9.77 8.61
CA LYS A 313 -25.29 -8.96 7.48
C LYS A 313 -25.57 -9.78 6.21
N LEU A 314 -24.86 -10.90 6.04
CA LEU A 314 -25.01 -11.82 4.91
C LEU A 314 -25.94 -13.00 5.22
N GLU A 315 -26.61 -12.97 6.38
CA GLU A 315 -27.57 -13.99 6.83
C GLU A 315 -26.95 -15.41 6.92
N CYS A 316 -25.64 -15.49 7.21
CA CYS A 316 -24.95 -16.74 7.45
C CYS A 316 -25.04 -17.09 8.93
N THR A 317 -25.74 -18.18 9.26
CA THR A 317 -26.06 -18.61 10.65
C THR A 317 -25.70 -20.07 10.87
N GLY A 318 -25.55 -20.48 12.12
CA GLY A 318 -25.24 -21.86 12.51
C GLY A 318 -23.96 -21.97 13.33
N SER A 319 -23.34 -23.14 13.29
CA SER A 319 -22.01 -23.37 13.86
C SER A 319 -20.92 -22.56 13.09
N ALA A 320 -19.75 -22.43 13.67
CA ALA A 320 -18.63 -21.71 13.02
C ALA A 320 -18.31 -22.28 11.63
N ASP A 321 -18.36 -23.60 11.44
CA ASP A 321 -18.10 -24.24 10.15
C ASP A 321 -19.23 -23.98 9.14
N GLU A 322 -20.49 -24.00 9.58
CA GLU A 322 -21.64 -23.70 8.73
C GLU A 322 -21.63 -22.23 8.28
N VAL A 323 -21.30 -21.30 9.19
CA VAL A 323 -21.13 -19.88 8.88
C VAL A 323 -20.00 -19.68 7.87
N LEU A 324 -18.84 -20.30 8.10
CA LEU A 324 -17.69 -20.20 7.20
C LEU A 324 -18.01 -20.76 5.80
N SER A 325 -18.71 -21.90 5.73
CA SER A 325 -19.17 -22.49 4.47
C SER A 325 -20.13 -21.55 3.74
N CYS A 326 -21.12 -20.99 4.43
CA CYS A 326 -22.06 -20.02 3.87
C CYS A 326 -21.32 -18.77 3.32
N LEU A 327 -20.35 -18.24 4.07
CA LEU A 327 -19.56 -17.08 3.63
C LEU A 327 -18.67 -17.41 2.42
N ARG A 328 -18.16 -18.66 2.30
CA ARG A 328 -17.40 -19.11 1.13
C ARG A 328 -18.25 -19.20 -0.13
N ASP A 329 -19.55 -19.48 0.01
CA ASP A 329 -20.50 -19.55 -1.10
C ASP A 329 -20.95 -18.15 -1.59
N LYS A 330 -20.69 -17.09 -0.82
CA LYS A 330 -21.00 -15.72 -1.25
C LYS A 330 -20.10 -15.28 -2.38
N SER A 331 -20.67 -14.55 -3.33
CA SER A 331 -19.91 -13.92 -4.41
C SER A 331 -18.92 -12.88 -3.86
N VAL A 332 -17.89 -12.58 -4.61
CA VAL A 332 -16.92 -11.52 -4.30
C VAL A 332 -17.63 -10.17 -4.11
N SER A 333 -18.57 -9.87 -5.00
CA SER A 333 -19.35 -8.62 -4.97
C SER A 333 -20.19 -8.50 -3.69
N GLU A 334 -20.87 -9.58 -3.25
CA GLU A 334 -21.62 -9.57 -1.99
C GLU A 334 -20.71 -9.28 -0.80
N LEU A 335 -19.55 -9.94 -0.74
CA LEU A 335 -18.58 -9.72 0.33
C LEU A 335 -18.03 -8.28 0.32
N LEU A 336 -17.60 -7.76 -0.83
CA LEU A 336 -17.05 -6.41 -0.95
C LEU A 336 -18.09 -5.32 -0.62
N ASN A 337 -19.34 -5.50 -1.01
CA ASN A 337 -20.41 -4.52 -0.76
C ASN A 337 -20.80 -4.42 0.71
N VAL A 338 -20.65 -5.52 1.47
CA VAL A 338 -21.04 -5.61 2.89
C VAL A 338 -19.83 -5.45 3.81
N ALA A 339 -18.66 -5.90 3.39
CA ALA A 339 -17.42 -5.72 4.12
C ALA A 339 -17.05 -4.24 4.13
N SER A 340 -17.56 -3.53 5.14
CA SER A 340 -17.08 -2.19 5.45
C SER A 340 -15.65 -2.27 6.02
N THR A 341 -15.12 -1.18 6.50
CA THR A 341 -13.83 -1.06 7.19
C THR A 341 -13.69 -2.06 8.36
N GLY A 342 -12.47 -2.49 8.66
CA GLY A 342 -12.20 -3.32 9.85
C GLY A 342 -11.45 -4.63 9.57
N TYR A 343 -11.14 -4.89 8.29
CA TYR A 343 -10.32 -6.05 7.91
C TYR A 343 -8.89 -5.59 7.68
N SER A 344 -8.07 -5.71 8.70
CA SER A 344 -6.65 -5.36 8.73
C SER A 344 -5.89 -6.41 9.53
N ALA A 345 -4.57 -6.39 9.47
CA ALA A 345 -3.74 -7.29 10.28
C ALA A 345 -4.14 -7.26 11.76
N ASP A 346 -4.13 -8.43 12.37
CA ASP A 346 -4.49 -8.65 13.77
C ASP A 346 -3.51 -9.59 14.48
N LEU A 347 -3.69 -9.74 15.78
CA LEU A 347 -2.96 -10.71 16.58
C LEU A 347 -3.61 -12.09 16.44
N ASP A 348 -3.43 -12.71 15.28
CA ASP A 348 -4.05 -13.99 14.92
C ASP A 348 -3.47 -15.20 15.69
N GLY A 349 -2.28 -15.02 16.31
CA GLY A 349 -1.55 -16.08 16.98
C GLY A 349 -0.82 -17.04 16.03
N VAL A 350 -0.89 -16.83 14.72
CA VAL A 350 -0.29 -17.65 13.66
C VAL A 350 0.86 -16.92 12.97
N PHE A 351 0.62 -15.76 12.42
CA PHE A 351 1.63 -14.89 11.81
C PHE A 351 2.16 -13.86 12.81
N LEU A 352 1.28 -13.24 13.59
CA LEU A 352 1.60 -12.29 14.65
C LEU A 352 1.09 -12.81 15.99
N THR A 353 2.02 -13.17 16.87
CA THR A 353 1.74 -13.74 18.18
C THR A 353 1.74 -12.71 19.30
N GLU A 354 2.30 -11.53 19.04
CA GLU A 354 2.44 -10.42 19.98
C GLU A 354 2.40 -9.10 19.20
N GLN A 355 2.09 -7.98 19.88
CA GLN A 355 2.16 -6.66 19.29
C GLN A 355 3.55 -6.40 18.71
N PRO A 356 3.66 -5.97 17.44
CA PRO A 356 4.97 -5.66 16.83
C PRO A 356 5.79 -4.69 17.69
N ARG A 357 5.14 -3.70 18.29
CA ARG A 357 5.79 -2.76 19.21
C ARG A 357 6.49 -3.48 20.38
N THR A 358 5.82 -4.44 21.03
CA THR A 358 6.39 -5.23 22.13
C THR A 358 7.63 -6.02 21.66
N LEU A 359 7.56 -6.62 20.46
CA LEU A 359 8.67 -7.37 19.88
C LEU A 359 9.86 -6.46 19.52
N PHE A 360 9.59 -5.25 19.03
CA PHE A 360 10.63 -4.24 18.84
C PHE A 360 11.27 -3.78 20.14
N ASP A 361 10.47 -3.56 21.20
CA ASP A 361 10.95 -3.17 22.53
C ASP A 361 11.83 -4.23 23.18
N SER A 362 11.44 -5.50 23.07
CA SER A 362 12.22 -6.63 23.58
C SER A 362 13.42 -6.97 22.70
N GLY A 363 13.47 -6.41 21.47
CA GLY A 363 14.47 -6.77 20.47
C GLY A 363 14.26 -8.14 19.84
N ASP A 364 13.09 -8.78 19.99
CA ASP A 364 12.77 -10.06 19.33
C ASP A 364 12.27 -9.85 17.90
N ILE A 365 13.08 -9.16 17.11
CA ILE A 365 12.85 -8.88 15.70
C ILE A 365 13.97 -9.47 14.84
N ALA A 366 13.76 -9.53 13.52
CA ALA A 366 14.80 -9.93 12.58
C ALA A 366 16.02 -8.98 12.69
N LYS A 367 17.21 -9.54 12.93
CA LYS A 367 18.46 -8.77 13.07
C LYS A 367 19.08 -8.52 11.70
N VAL A 368 18.57 -7.54 10.99
CA VAL A 368 18.98 -7.17 9.62
C VAL A 368 19.18 -5.67 9.52
N PRO A 369 20.03 -5.18 8.58
CA PRO A 369 20.07 -3.75 8.25
C PRO A 369 18.70 -3.21 7.84
N TYR A 370 18.39 -1.99 8.26
CA TYR A 370 17.07 -1.39 8.12
C TYR A 370 17.15 0.08 7.68
N ILE A 371 16.43 0.42 6.61
CA ILE A 371 16.14 1.82 6.25
C ILE A 371 14.71 2.14 6.67
N ALA A 372 14.51 3.30 7.30
CA ALA A 372 13.19 3.81 7.64
C ALA A 372 13.10 5.30 7.28
N GLY A 373 12.02 5.72 6.63
CA GLY A 373 11.83 7.12 6.30
C GLY A 373 10.41 7.47 5.90
N SER A 374 10.17 8.77 5.73
CA SER A 374 8.85 9.31 5.41
C SER A 374 8.98 10.58 4.56
N ASN A 375 7.84 11.04 4.04
CA ASN A 375 7.74 12.27 3.29
C ASN A 375 7.42 13.46 4.20
N SER A 376 7.78 14.68 3.78
CA SER A 376 7.59 15.89 4.60
C SER A 376 6.13 16.25 4.83
N ASP A 377 5.23 15.96 3.87
CA ASP A 377 3.83 16.40 3.87
C ASP A 377 2.83 15.23 3.79
N GLU A 378 3.15 14.12 4.46
CA GLU A 378 2.40 12.85 4.44
C GLU A 378 0.89 12.98 4.52
N GLY A 379 0.40 13.88 5.38
CA GLY A 379 -1.03 13.97 5.71
C GLY A 379 -1.88 14.70 4.67
N THR A 380 -1.29 15.35 3.68
CA THR A 380 -2.01 16.26 2.79
C THR A 380 -3.07 15.60 1.91
N ILE A 381 -2.92 14.31 1.57
CA ILE A 381 -3.94 13.56 0.83
C ILE A 381 -5.04 12.96 1.73
N PHE A 382 -4.83 12.93 3.04
CA PHE A 382 -5.74 12.29 3.99
C PHE A 382 -6.69 13.26 4.71
N VAL A 383 -6.62 14.54 4.40
CA VAL A 383 -7.46 15.55 5.02
C VAL A 383 -8.42 16.16 4.01
N PRO A 384 -9.59 16.68 4.45
CA PRO A 384 -10.53 17.37 3.57
C PRO A 384 -9.85 18.46 2.75
N ALA A 385 -10.36 18.70 1.55
CA ALA A 385 -9.86 19.77 0.69
C ALA A 385 -9.99 21.15 1.35
N GLU A 386 -11.01 21.34 2.17
CA GLU A 386 -11.32 22.58 2.87
C GLU A 386 -11.40 22.35 4.38
N VAL A 387 -10.63 23.13 5.13
CA VAL A 387 -10.69 23.31 6.59
C VAL A 387 -10.53 24.81 6.80
N PRO A 388 -11.64 25.58 6.71
CA PRO A 388 -11.57 27.04 6.55
C PRO A 388 -11.16 27.78 7.82
N ASP A 389 -11.49 27.26 8.99
CA ASP A 389 -11.40 27.97 10.26
C ASP A 389 -11.12 27.02 11.45
N GLN A 390 -11.05 27.62 12.64
CA GLN A 390 -10.80 26.91 13.89
C GLN A 390 -11.91 25.90 14.22
N GLU A 391 -13.17 26.20 13.93
CA GLU A 391 -14.31 25.32 14.23
C GLU A 391 -14.20 24.03 13.40
N ALA A 392 -13.94 24.16 12.10
CA ALA A 392 -13.72 23.02 11.20
C ALA A 392 -12.50 22.18 11.59
N TYR A 393 -11.41 22.83 12.03
CA TYR A 393 -10.21 22.15 12.52
C TYR A 393 -10.50 21.36 13.80
N THR A 394 -11.14 21.98 14.79
CA THR A 394 -11.56 21.35 16.05
C THR A 394 -12.49 20.16 15.79
N ALA A 395 -13.47 20.31 14.90
CA ALA A 395 -14.39 19.24 14.51
C ALA A 395 -13.66 18.06 13.87
N ALA A 396 -12.72 18.31 12.95
CA ALA A 396 -11.93 17.27 12.31
C ALA A 396 -11.04 16.51 13.31
N LEU A 397 -10.40 17.21 14.25
CA LEU A 397 -9.62 16.59 15.33
C LEU A 397 -10.51 15.74 16.23
N SER A 398 -11.69 16.27 16.61
CA SER A 398 -12.65 15.54 17.46
C SER A 398 -13.14 14.25 16.78
N ALA A 399 -13.45 14.30 15.51
CA ALA A 399 -13.85 13.13 14.72
C ALA A 399 -12.73 12.09 14.59
N THR A 400 -11.47 12.53 14.54
CA THR A 400 -10.32 11.65 14.32
C THR A 400 -9.77 11.06 15.62
N PHE A 401 -9.69 11.85 16.68
CA PHE A 401 -8.99 11.50 17.92
C PHE A 401 -9.89 11.45 19.17
N GLY A 402 -11.14 11.86 19.05
CA GLY A 402 -12.07 12.02 20.17
C GLY A 402 -11.99 13.40 20.81
N ALA A 403 -13.13 13.89 21.32
CA ALA A 403 -13.27 15.25 21.83
C ALA A 403 -12.35 15.55 23.04
N ASP A 404 -12.05 14.54 23.85
CA ASP A 404 -11.19 14.62 25.03
C ASP A 404 -9.71 14.91 24.73
N ARG A 405 -9.28 14.72 23.46
CA ARG A 405 -7.89 14.90 23.01
C ARG A 405 -7.65 16.18 22.22
N VAL A 406 -8.73 16.84 21.79
CA VAL A 406 -8.64 18.01 20.91
C VAL A 406 -7.74 19.09 21.50
N ALA A 407 -7.98 19.50 22.73
CA ALA A 407 -7.26 20.62 23.34
C ALA A 407 -5.73 20.38 23.43
N ILE A 408 -5.31 19.15 23.72
CA ILE A 408 -3.87 18.84 23.80
C ILE A 408 -3.23 18.78 22.40
N ILE A 409 -3.97 18.32 21.38
CA ILE A 409 -3.49 18.27 19.99
C ILE A 409 -3.43 19.69 19.41
N GLU A 410 -4.44 20.53 19.60
CA GLU A 410 -4.42 21.94 19.18
C GLU A 410 -3.29 22.73 19.82
N ALA A 411 -3.00 22.49 21.09
CA ALA A 411 -1.86 23.13 21.77
C ALA A 411 -0.51 22.71 21.17
N GLN A 412 -0.38 21.49 20.68
CA GLN A 412 0.83 21.00 20.00
C GLN A 412 0.93 21.49 18.54
N TYR A 413 -0.21 21.61 17.85
CA TYR A 413 -0.31 21.97 16.44
C TYR A 413 -1.25 23.16 16.20
N PRO A 414 -0.96 24.34 16.81
CA PRO A 414 -1.80 25.50 16.57
C PRO A 414 -1.68 25.97 15.12
N ALA A 415 -2.80 26.33 14.48
CA ALA A 415 -2.81 26.77 13.09
C ALA A 415 -1.89 27.97 12.81
N SER A 416 -1.64 28.80 13.84
CA SER A 416 -0.69 29.92 13.78
C SER A 416 0.76 29.53 13.45
N ASN A 417 1.12 28.26 13.65
CA ASN A 417 2.45 27.75 13.27
C ASN A 417 2.57 27.52 11.73
N TYR A 418 1.47 27.63 10.99
CA TYR A 418 1.38 27.37 9.56
C TYR A 418 0.81 28.58 8.78
N PRO A 419 1.38 29.80 8.95
CA PRO A 419 0.80 31.03 8.39
C PRO A 419 0.68 31.00 6.87
N ASP A 420 1.60 30.30 6.19
CA ASP A 420 1.63 30.13 4.74
C ASP A 420 0.94 28.84 4.26
N GLY A 421 0.26 28.13 5.17
CA GLY A 421 -0.43 26.87 4.92
C GLY A 421 -1.53 27.00 3.87
N LYS A 422 -1.58 26.09 2.91
CA LYS A 422 -2.55 26.13 1.79
C LYS A 422 -3.50 24.92 1.85
N PRO A 423 -4.78 25.16 1.48
CA PRO A 423 -5.43 26.46 1.18
C PRO A 423 -5.60 27.36 2.41
N THR A 424 -5.50 26.81 3.63
CA THR A 424 -5.59 27.55 4.91
C THR A 424 -4.59 27.05 5.91
N PRO A 425 -4.19 27.86 6.92
CA PRO A 425 -3.38 27.41 8.05
C PRO A 425 -3.99 26.23 8.81
N PHE A 426 -5.32 26.20 8.93
CA PHE A 426 -6.05 25.13 9.63
C PHE A 426 -5.94 23.78 8.92
N ARG A 427 -6.08 23.78 7.59
CA ARG A 427 -5.87 22.56 6.80
C ARG A 427 -4.43 22.06 6.88
N ALA A 428 -3.47 22.98 6.82
CA ALA A 428 -2.06 22.62 6.95
C ALA A 428 -1.75 22.04 8.32
N ALA A 429 -2.30 22.61 9.40
CA ALA A 429 -2.19 22.05 10.74
C ALA A 429 -2.80 20.65 10.83
N LEU A 430 -4.01 20.45 10.30
CA LEU A 430 -4.66 19.13 10.28
C LEU A 430 -3.85 18.10 9.49
N ALA A 431 -3.34 18.47 8.31
CA ALA A 431 -2.49 17.59 7.51
C ALA A 431 -1.22 17.19 8.28
N ARG A 432 -0.62 18.15 9.01
CA ARG A 432 0.53 17.89 9.86
C ARG A 432 0.20 16.90 10.98
N VAL A 433 -0.91 17.12 11.70
CA VAL A 433 -1.37 16.21 12.75
C VAL A 433 -1.57 14.79 12.23
N VAL A 434 -2.27 14.65 11.10
CA VAL A 434 -2.57 13.35 10.50
C VAL A 434 -1.29 12.66 10.01
N GLY A 435 -0.41 13.38 9.31
CA GLY A 435 0.85 12.84 8.81
C GLY A 435 1.78 12.41 9.94
N ASP A 436 1.99 13.27 10.93
CA ASP A 436 2.90 12.99 12.05
C ASP A 436 2.39 11.85 12.92
N SER A 437 1.10 11.84 13.27
CA SER A 437 0.53 10.81 14.15
C SER A 437 0.53 9.41 13.55
N ARG A 438 0.33 9.29 12.26
CA ARG A 438 0.09 7.99 11.61
C ARG A 438 1.32 7.44 10.89
N LEU A 439 2.11 8.31 10.27
CA LEU A 439 3.16 7.92 9.34
C LEU A 439 4.55 8.35 9.81
N VAL A 440 4.81 9.66 9.91
CA VAL A 440 6.15 10.17 10.20
C VAL A 440 6.67 9.65 11.53
N CYS A 441 5.94 9.90 12.61
CA CYS A 441 6.44 9.58 13.95
C CYS A 441 6.43 8.09 14.27
N SER A 442 5.49 7.33 13.74
CA SER A 442 5.49 5.86 13.89
C SER A 442 6.67 5.23 13.15
N THR A 443 7.02 5.73 11.95
CA THR A 443 8.20 5.27 11.19
C THR A 443 9.49 5.53 11.96
N PHE A 444 9.64 6.73 12.54
CA PHE A 444 10.85 7.05 13.31
C PHE A 444 10.91 6.37 14.67
N ASP A 445 9.79 6.15 15.33
CA ASP A 445 9.76 5.33 16.54
C ASP A 445 10.23 3.89 16.24
N SER A 446 9.89 3.36 15.08
CA SER A 446 10.39 2.07 14.61
C SER A 446 11.90 2.07 14.37
N ALA A 447 12.44 3.14 13.78
CA ALA A 447 13.88 3.31 13.58
C ALA A 447 14.63 3.35 14.92
N ILE A 448 14.12 4.12 15.90
CA ILE A 448 14.69 4.21 17.26
C ILE A 448 14.73 2.83 17.91
N ARG A 449 13.63 2.09 17.88
CA ARG A 449 13.52 0.76 18.51
C ARG A 449 14.41 -0.28 17.81
N ALA A 450 14.44 -0.29 16.49
CA ALA A 450 15.32 -1.17 15.72
C ALA A 450 16.80 -0.89 16.02
N ALA A 451 17.22 0.39 16.08
CA ALA A 451 18.57 0.77 16.46
C ALA A 451 18.89 0.35 17.90
N THR A 452 17.97 0.58 18.85
CA THR A 452 18.10 0.13 20.24
C THR A 452 18.21 -1.38 20.34
N ALA A 453 17.52 -2.12 19.47
CA ALA A 453 17.61 -3.57 19.36
C ALA A 453 18.92 -4.07 18.71
N GLY A 454 19.79 -3.15 18.26
CA GLY A 454 21.10 -3.46 17.68
C GLY A 454 21.10 -3.74 16.17
N ASN A 455 20.05 -3.36 15.46
CA ASN A 455 20.05 -3.38 14.00
C ASN A 455 20.83 -2.17 13.47
N PRO A 456 21.66 -2.28 12.40
CA PRO A 456 22.14 -1.12 11.66
C PRO A 456 20.96 -0.39 11.02
N VAL A 457 20.76 0.89 11.33
CA VAL A 457 19.59 1.67 10.87
C VAL A 457 20.07 2.90 10.11
N TYR A 458 19.35 3.25 9.03
CA TYR A 458 19.53 4.47 8.26
C TYR A 458 18.17 5.15 8.14
N ALA A 459 18.09 6.45 8.45
CA ALA A 459 16.83 7.18 8.41
C ALA A 459 16.85 8.26 7.34
N TYR A 460 15.69 8.47 6.67
CA TYR A 460 15.55 9.54 5.68
C TYR A 460 14.27 10.36 5.86
N ASN A 461 14.28 11.54 5.27
CA ASN A 461 13.12 12.35 4.94
C ASN A 461 13.12 12.63 3.43
N PHE A 462 11.96 12.61 2.80
CA PHE A 462 11.78 12.98 1.39
C PHE A 462 11.01 14.30 1.31
N ASP A 463 11.60 15.28 0.64
CA ASP A 463 11.13 16.67 0.58
C ASP A 463 11.03 17.19 -0.84
N ILE A 464 10.62 16.33 -1.78
CA ILE A 464 10.38 16.71 -3.16
C ILE A 464 8.88 16.70 -3.40
N ALA A 465 8.33 17.87 -3.73
CA ALA A 465 6.90 18.01 -3.97
C ALA A 465 6.42 17.11 -5.12
N ALA A 466 5.26 16.48 -4.94
CA ALA A 466 4.59 15.75 -5.99
C ALA A 466 4.29 16.68 -7.18
N ALA A 467 4.41 16.13 -8.40
CA ALA A 467 4.26 16.91 -9.63
C ALA A 467 2.83 17.45 -9.87
N VAL A 468 1.85 16.98 -9.12
CA VAL A 468 0.43 17.35 -9.26
C VAL A 468 -0.20 17.71 -7.92
N GLY A 469 -1.17 18.61 -7.93
CA GLY A 469 -2.08 18.84 -6.82
C GLY A 469 -1.63 19.82 -5.74
N ASN A 470 -0.46 20.46 -5.83
CA ASN A 470 0.08 21.36 -4.79
C ASN A 470 0.06 20.74 -3.36
N LEU A 471 0.30 19.43 -3.27
CA LEU A 471 0.21 18.66 -2.03
C LEU A 471 1.53 18.60 -1.26
N GLY A 472 2.59 19.23 -1.78
CA GLY A 472 3.94 19.11 -1.23
C GLY A 472 4.54 17.71 -1.46
N ALA A 473 5.47 17.32 -0.61
CA ALA A 473 6.00 15.95 -0.57
C ALA A 473 4.99 15.04 0.14
N THR A 474 3.87 14.82 -0.51
CA THR A 474 2.72 14.07 0.01
C THR A 474 3.02 12.58 0.11
N HIS A 475 2.13 11.82 0.74
CA HIS A 475 2.20 10.36 0.84
C HIS A 475 2.39 9.70 -0.52
N GLY A 476 3.37 8.81 -0.65
CA GLY A 476 3.72 8.12 -1.89
C GLY A 476 4.47 8.95 -2.94
N ALA A 477 4.81 10.23 -2.66
CA ALA A 477 5.50 11.09 -3.62
C ALA A 477 6.89 10.56 -4.01
N GLU A 478 7.58 9.85 -3.13
CA GLU A 478 8.91 9.27 -3.37
C GLU A 478 8.89 8.06 -4.31
N LEU A 479 7.75 7.39 -4.49
CA LEU A 479 7.62 6.14 -5.24
C LEU A 479 8.16 6.25 -6.67
N THR A 480 7.78 7.32 -7.38
CA THR A 480 8.27 7.55 -8.74
C THR A 480 9.76 7.81 -8.80
N SER A 481 10.36 8.36 -7.72
CA SER A 481 11.81 8.55 -7.60
C SER A 481 12.53 7.24 -7.31
N VAL A 482 12.00 6.40 -6.41
CA VAL A 482 12.57 5.08 -6.09
C VAL A 482 12.56 4.17 -7.32
N PHE A 483 11.44 4.09 -8.04
CA PHE A 483 11.32 3.23 -9.22
C PHE A 483 11.80 3.87 -10.52
N GLY A 484 12.07 5.19 -10.55
CA GLY A 484 12.48 5.90 -11.76
C GLY A 484 11.38 5.95 -12.83
N THR A 485 10.11 5.99 -12.42
CA THR A 485 8.95 5.81 -13.30
C THR A 485 8.21 7.09 -13.67
N SER A 486 8.61 8.25 -13.14
CA SER A 486 7.97 9.52 -13.50
C SER A 486 8.25 9.91 -14.95
N THR A 487 7.20 10.18 -15.69
CA THR A 487 7.30 10.77 -17.04
C THR A 487 7.37 12.30 -17.03
N MET A 488 7.27 12.92 -15.86
CA MET A 488 7.30 14.37 -15.64
C MET A 488 8.63 14.85 -15.01
N PHE A 489 9.65 14.01 -15.03
CA PHE A 489 10.95 14.39 -14.53
C PHE A 489 11.58 15.50 -15.38
N ASN A 490 11.95 16.59 -14.73
CA ASN A 490 12.96 17.52 -15.22
C ASN A 490 14.35 17.01 -14.79
N ASP A 491 15.42 17.73 -15.16
CA ASP A 491 16.79 17.30 -14.87
C ASP A 491 17.05 17.17 -13.36
N ASP A 492 16.51 18.07 -12.53
CA ASP A 492 16.70 18.06 -11.07
C ASP A 492 16.00 16.86 -10.43
N THR A 493 14.73 16.63 -10.77
CA THR A 493 13.96 15.48 -10.25
C THR A 493 14.52 14.14 -10.71
N LYS A 494 15.06 14.09 -11.94
CA LYS A 494 15.76 12.92 -12.47
C LYS A 494 17.06 12.65 -11.71
N ALA A 495 17.84 13.69 -11.43
CA ALA A 495 19.07 13.57 -10.64
C ALA A 495 18.78 13.06 -9.23
N ALA A 496 17.76 13.61 -8.56
CA ALA A 496 17.31 13.16 -7.25
C ALA A 496 16.83 11.70 -7.26
N SER A 497 16.07 11.30 -8.29
CA SER A 497 15.64 9.92 -8.49
C SER A 497 16.83 8.96 -8.64
N LEU A 498 17.79 9.28 -9.48
CA LEU A 498 18.99 8.46 -9.68
C LEU A 498 19.83 8.35 -8.40
N LEU A 499 19.93 9.44 -7.62
CA LEU A 499 20.61 9.44 -6.32
C LEU A 499 19.92 8.47 -5.36
N MET A 500 18.60 8.56 -5.25
CA MET A 500 17.80 7.70 -4.38
C MET A 500 17.93 6.23 -4.78
N GLN A 501 17.83 5.91 -6.08
CA GLN A 501 18.04 4.56 -6.59
C GLN A 501 19.43 4.00 -6.28
N ARG A 502 20.49 4.84 -6.34
CA ARG A 502 21.85 4.43 -5.96
C ARG A 502 21.93 4.03 -4.49
N TYR A 503 21.32 4.80 -3.58
CA TYR A 503 21.28 4.46 -2.16
C TYR A 503 20.53 3.16 -1.90
N TRP A 504 19.32 3.00 -2.47
CA TRP A 504 18.50 1.79 -2.32
C TRP A 504 19.21 0.55 -2.83
N THR A 505 19.82 0.64 -4.01
CA THR A 505 20.51 -0.53 -4.60
C THR A 505 21.84 -0.83 -3.92
N ARG A 506 22.60 0.16 -3.41
CA ARG A 506 23.79 -0.10 -2.58
C ARG A 506 23.41 -0.77 -1.26
N PHE A 507 22.37 -0.27 -0.61
CA PHE A 507 21.85 -0.91 0.59
C PHE A 507 21.39 -2.34 0.30
N ALA A 508 20.68 -2.59 -0.78
CA ALA A 508 20.31 -3.94 -1.18
C ALA A 508 21.52 -4.84 -1.43
N LYS A 509 22.63 -4.31 -1.94
CA LYS A 509 23.88 -5.04 -2.17
C LYS A 509 24.58 -5.41 -0.86
N THR A 510 24.74 -4.47 0.04
CA THR A 510 25.71 -4.54 1.16
C THR A 510 25.09 -4.42 2.56
N GLY A 511 23.86 -3.88 2.69
CA GLY A 511 23.29 -3.46 3.96
C GLY A 511 23.73 -2.06 4.41
N ASN A 512 24.56 -1.39 3.60
CA ASN A 512 25.01 -0.01 3.81
C ASN A 512 24.67 0.81 2.55
N PRO A 513 23.97 1.96 2.65
CA PRO A 513 23.62 2.77 1.49
C PRO A 513 24.79 3.57 0.91
N ASN A 514 25.89 3.70 1.66
CA ASN A 514 27.02 4.54 1.33
C ASN A 514 27.88 4.00 0.18
N GLY A 515 28.55 4.90 -0.56
CA GLY A 515 29.52 4.58 -1.59
C GLY A 515 29.57 5.62 -2.72
N GLY A 516 30.65 5.58 -3.49
CA GLY A 516 30.95 6.59 -4.51
C GLY A 516 31.20 7.96 -3.90
N ASP A 517 30.89 9.01 -4.66
CA ASP A 517 31.05 10.41 -4.26
C ASP A 517 29.72 11.01 -3.73
N ASP A 518 28.68 10.17 -3.49
CA ASP A 518 27.42 10.64 -2.93
C ASP A 518 27.58 11.04 -1.46
N LEU A 519 26.70 11.90 -0.95
CA LEU A 519 26.69 12.33 0.45
C LEU A 519 26.72 11.12 1.38
N GLU A 520 27.61 11.12 2.38
CA GLU A 520 27.64 10.06 3.37
C GLU A 520 26.34 10.06 4.19
N TRP A 521 25.64 8.94 4.16
CA TRP A 521 24.44 8.71 4.95
C TRP A 521 24.84 8.13 6.30
N PRO A 522 24.78 8.93 7.39
CA PRO A 522 25.19 8.43 8.71
C PRO A 522 24.23 7.37 9.22
N GLU A 523 24.77 6.39 9.93
CA GLU A 523 23.96 5.43 10.64
C GLU A 523 23.14 6.14 11.72
N PHE A 524 21.85 5.81 11.78
CA PHE A 524 20.90 6.40 12.71
C PHE A 524 21.05 5.78 14.10
N SER A 525 21.07 6.61 15.13
CA SER A 525 20.92 6.17 16.51
C SER A 525 19.82 6.97 17.21
N ALA A 526 19.29 6.43 18.30
CA ALA A 526 18.27 7.10 19.10
C ALA A 526 18.74 8.47 19.63
N ASP A 527 20.05 8.63 19.89
CA ASP A 527 20.64 9.85 20.42
C ASP A 527 20.98 10.86 19.35
N SER A 528 21.36 10.41 18.14
CA SER A 528 21.79 11.32 17.06
C SER A 528 20.63 11.91 16.28
N ASN A 529 19.49 11.19 16.17
CA ASN A 529 18.31 11.58 15.40
C ASN A 529 18.64 12.16 14.00
N VAL A 530 19.72 11.66 13.39
CA VAL A 530 20.27 12.13 12.14
C VAL A 530 19.62 11.44 10.94
N ARG A 531 19.38 12.18 9.87
CA ARG A 531 18.73 11.66 8.65
C ARG A 531 19.31 12.29 7.40
N VAL A 532 19.24 11.57 6.29
CA VAL A 532 19.38 12.19 4.98
C VAL A 532 18.02 12.78 4.59
N ASN A 533 18.02 14.04 4.18
CA ASN A 533 16.89 14.71 3.56
C ASN A 533 17.08 14.75 2.04
N PHE A 534 16.23 14.06 1.31
CA PHE A 534 16.20 14.08 -0.16
C PHE A 534 15.40 15.29 -0.62
N ALA A 535 16.08 16.33 -1.07
CA ALA A 535 15.49 17.53 -1.66
C ALA A 535 15.82 17.63 -3.16
N LEU A 536 15.16 18.55 -3.87
CA LEU A 536 15.16 18.60 -5.33
C LEU A 536 16.57 18.76 -5.94
N LYS A 537 17.44 19.57 -5.33
CA LYS A 537 18.76 19.87 -5.89
C LYS A 537 19.88 19.03 -5.29
N GLU A 538 19.77 18.72 -4.02
CA GLU A 538 20.80 17.99 -3.28
C GLU A 538 20.22 17.25 -2.09
N ALA A 539 20.82 16.15 -1.70
CA ALA A 539 20.59 15.54 -0.42
C ALA A 539 21.40 16.24 0.67
N THR A 540 20.81 16.43 1.84
CA THR A 540 21.45 17.09 2.99
C THR A 540 21.29 16.25 4.25
N ILE A 541 22.11 16.51 5.26
CA ILE A 541 21.93 15.92 6.59
C ILE A 541 21.04 16.86 7.42
N VAL A 542 19.99 16.29 8.01
CA VAL A 542 19.13 17.00 8.95
C VAL A 542 19.11 16.27 10.29
N THR A 543 19.06 17.05 11.35
CA THR A 543 18.89 16.58 12.73
C THR A 543 17.58 17.10 13.28
N ASP A 544 17.03 16.41 14.26
CA ASP A 544 15.84 16.85 15.00
C ASP A 544 14.57 17.09 14.14
N PHE A 545 14.53 16.53 12.92
CA PHE A 545 13.32 16.60 12.09
C PHE A 545 12.13 16.00 12.83
N ARG A 546 11.11 16.82 13.11
CA ARG A 546 9.92 16.43 13.88
C ARG A 546 10.20 15.88 15.29
N ALA A 547 11.34 16.20 15.88
CA ALA A 547 11.72 15.64 17.17
C ALA A 547 10.69 15.96 18.28
N LYS A 548 10.21 17.22 18.31
CA LYS A 548 9.21 17.67 19.28
C LYS A 548 7.84 17.02 19.05
N GLU A 549 7.40 16.99 17.81
CA GLU A 549 6.14 16.38 17.41
C GLU A 549 6.15 14.87 17.67
N CYS A 550 7.23 14.20 17.31
CA CYS A 550 7.34 12.75 17.50
C CYS A 550 7.56 12.37 18.97
N ALA A 551 8.17 13.22 19.78
CA ALA A 551 8.19 13.02 21.23
C ALA A 551 6.77 13.10 21.83
N PHE A 552 5.96 14.06 21.37
CA PHE A 552 4.55 14.19 21.79
C PHE A 552 3.76 12.93 21.46
N TRP A 553 3.83 12.43 20.21
CA TRP A 553 3.09 11.24 19.81
C TRP A 553 3.59 9.98 20.50
N ARG A 554 4.90 9.79 20.66
CA ARG A 554 5.49 8.63 21.34
C ARG A 554 5.08 8.52 22.80
N LEU A 555 5.08 9.65 23.54
CA LEU A 555 4.68 9.68 24.95
C LEU A 555 3.17 9.57 25.16
N GLY A 556 2.40 9.99 24.16
CA GLY A 556 0.94 9.99 24.18
C GLY A 556 0.30 8.77 23.49
N TYR A 557 1.08 7.93 22.80
CA TYR A 557 0.52 6.91 21.92
C TYR A 557 -0.44 5.96 22.64
N ASP A 558 -0.03 5.42 23.81
CA ASP A 558 -0.86 4.51 24.60
C ASP A 558 -2.09 5.21 25.23
N ARG A 559 -2.03 6.53 25.40
CA ARG A 559 -3.15 7.34 25.92
C ARG A 559 -4.07 7.82 24.82
N MET A 560 -3.52 8.10 23.64
CA MET A 560 -4.27 8.62 22.49
C MET A 560 -4.87 7.51 21.61
N PHE A 561 -4.25 6.34 21.63
CA PHE A 561 -4.70 5.16 20.88
C PHE A 561 -4.67 3.93 21.79
N PRO A 562 -5.53 3.86 22.84
CA PRO A 562 -5.58 2.69 23.70
C PRO A 562 -5.87 1.45 22.87
N ALA A 563 -5.20 0.34 23.15
CA ALA A 563 -5.58 -0.95 22.60
C ALA A 563 -7.06 -1.19 22.92
N LYS A 564 -7.87 -1.40 21.91
CA LYS A 564 -9.30 -1.69 22.05
C LYS A 564 -9.51 -3.17 22.28
#